data_94d41f14457244072291e26a6d4af30e
#
_entry.id   94d41f14457244072291e26a6d4af30e
#
_cell.length_a   1.000
_cell.length_b   1.000
_cell.length_c   1.000
_cell.angle_alpha   90.00
_cell.angle_beta   90.00
_cell.angle_gamma   90.00
#
_symmetry.space_group_name_H-M   'P 1'
#
loop_
_entity.id
_entity.type
_entity.pdbx_description
1 polymer ?
#
loop_
_entity_poly.entity_id
_entity_poly.type
_entity_poly.pdbx_seq_one_letter_code
_entity_poly.pdbx_strand_id
1 'polypeptide(L)'
;QWPKKPLFYACCPSKTDSSVAPENKENLFFLIPIAPGMEDTDAIRKTYFSKIIKRMERYCGQEIEKYIEYNRSYCINDFIKDYNSYKGNAYGLANTLSQTANLKPKIVNKHIDNLFYAGQLTVPGPGVPPSIISGNVVANYVMNQRSK
;
A
#
# COMPACT_ATOMS: atom_id res chain seq x y z
N GLN A 1 -6.65 11.46 -12.59
CA GLN A 1 -7.56 10.67 -13.41
C GLN A 1 -7.15 9.19 -13.36
N TRP A 2 -8.11 8.30 -13.21
CA TRP A 2 -7.89 6.87 -13.19
C TRP A 2 -7.25 6.37 -14.50
N PRO A 3 -6.26 5.46 -14.48
CA PRO A 3 -5.54 5.03 -15.66
C PRO A 3 -6.44 4.23 -16.62
N LYS A 4 -6.40 4.54 -17.93
CA LYS A 4 -7.18 3.82 -18.94
C LYS A 4 -6.77 2.33 -19.03
N LYS A 5 -5.47 2.06 -18.94
CA LYS A 5 -4.87 0.71 -18.91
C LYS A 5 -4.04 0.58 -17.61
N PRO A 6 -4.66 0.21 -16.48
CA PRO A 6 -3.95 0.15 -15.22
C PRO A 6 -2.84 -0.91 -15.28
N LEU A 7 -1.67 -0.56 -14.77
CA LEU A 7 -0.71 -1.57 -14.34
C LEU A 7 -1.32 -2.31 -13.16
N PHE A 8 -1.11 -3.61 -13.06
CA PHE A 8 -1.49 -4.36 -11.86
C PHE A 8 -0.49 -5.47 -11.55
N TYR A 9 -0.37 -5.75 -10.28
CA TYR A 9 0.32 -6.92 -9.75
C TYR A 9 -0.74 -7.96 -9.38
N ALA A 10 -0.47 -9.23 -9.64
CA ALA A 10 -1.31 -10.36 -9.26
C ALA A 10 -0.52 -11.36 -8.43
N CYS A 11 -1.12 -11.87 -7.37
CA CYS A 11 -0.56 -12.88 -6.51
C CYS A 11 -1.65 -13.89 -6.10
N CYS A 12 -1.27 -15.15 -5.98
CA CYS A 12 -2.12 -16.21 -5.47
C CYS A 12 -1.47 -16.81 -4.22
N PRO A 13 -1.68 -16.23 -3.02
CA PRO A 13 -1.04 -16.69 -1.79
C PRO A 13 -1.34 -18.15 -1.45
N SER A 14 -2.52 -18.66 -1.79
CA SER A 14 -2.93 -20.03 -1.54
C SER A 14 -2.08 -21.09 -2.27
N LYS A 15 -1.30 -20.68 -3.28
CA LYS A 15 -0.32 -21.58 -3.93
C LYS A 15 0.91 -21.88 -3.07
N THR A 16 1.18 -21.04 -2.09
CA THR A 16 2.32 -21.20 -1.17
C THR A 16 1.88 -21.51 0.26
N ASP A 17 0.67 -21.11 0.63
CA ASP A 17 0.10 -21.31 1.96
C ASP A 17 -1.37 -21.72 1.83
N SER A 18 -1.66 -23.01 2.04
CA SER A 18 -3.02 -23.55 1.95
C SER A 18 -3.97 -23.04 3.04
N SER A 19 -3.44 -22.43 4.11
CA SER A 19 -4.27 -21.93 5.22
C SER A 19 -5.05 -20.66 4.88
N VAL A 20 -4.68 -19.96 3.79
CA VAL A 20 -5.29 -18.65 3.42
C VAL A 20 -6.46 -18.78 2.43
N ALA A 21 -6.90 -20.01 2.12
CA ALA A 21 -8.09 -20.26 1.32
C ALA A 21 -8.80 -21.53 1.81
N PRO A 22 -10.13 -21.66 1.64
CA PRO A 22 -10.83 -22.91 1.88
C PRO A 22 -10.33 -24.02 0.94
N GLU A 23 -10.59 -25.27 1.34
CA GLU A 23 -10.24 -26.42 0.51
C GLU A 23 -10.83 -26.30 -0.90
N ASN A 24 -10.04 -26.63 -1.92
CA ASN A 24 -10.37 -26.50 -3.35
C ASN A 24 -10.72 -25.07 -3.82
N LYS A 25 -10.31 -24.05 -3.08
CA LYS A 25 -10.46 -22.65 -3.42
C LYS A 25 -9.12 -21.95 -3.51
N GLU A 26 -9.09 -20.83 -4.20
CA GLU A 26 -7.90 -20.01 -4.34
C GLU A 26 -8.14 -18.58 -3.83
N ASN A 27 -7.12 -18.02 -3.22
CA ASN A 27 -7.10 -16.61 -2.83
C ASN A 27 -6.28 -15.82 -3.87
N LEU A 28 -6.94 -14.91 -4.59
CA LEU A 28 -6.30 -14.04 -5.56
C LEU A 28 -6.22 -12.62 -5.02
N PHE A 29 -5.04 -12.07 -5.00
CA PHE A 29 -4.79 -10.68 -4.64
C PHE A 29 -4.35 -9.88 -5.87
N PHE A 30 -4.99 -8.73 -6.09
CA PHE A 30 -4.64 -7.80 -7.15
C PHE A 30 -4.34 -6.42 -6.57
N LEU A 31 -3.25 -5.80 -7.01
CA LEU A 31 -2.88 -4.45 -6.61
C LEU A 31 -2.73 -3.57 -7.85
N ILE A 32 -3.41 -2.42 -7.84
CA ILE A 32 -3.31 -1.38 -8.87
C ILE A 32 -2.67 -0.16 -8.24
N PRO A 33 -1.48 0.27 -8.67
CA PRO A 33 -0.90 1.52 -8.21
C PRO A 33 -1.69 2.71 -8.77
N ILE A 34 -2.19 3.56 -7.88
CA ILE A 34 -2.96 4.77 -8.21
C ILE A 34 -2.44 5.96 -7.41
N ALA A 35 -2.69 7.17 -7.89
CA ALA A 35 -2.34 8.38 -7.18
C ALA A 35 -3.29 8.62 -5.99
N PRO A 36 -2.82 9.18 -4.87
CA PRO A 36 -3.67 9.57 -3.77
C PRO A 36 -4.62 10.70 -4.16
N GLY A 37 -5.76 10.79 -3.48
CA GLY A 37 -6.75 11.85 -3.68
C GLY A 37 -7.58 11.75 -4.96
N MET A 38 -7.58 10.58 -5.60
CA MET A 38 -8.48 10.31 -6.72
C MET A 38 -9.89 9.99 -6.21
N GLU A 39 -10.87 10.20 -7.07
CA GLU A 39 -12.24 9.80 -6.79
C GLU A 39 -12.35 8.29 -6.56
N ASP A 40 -13.06 7.90 -5.52
CA ASP A 40 -13.24 6.49 -5.12
C ASP A 40 -14.72 6.22 -4.86
N THR A 41 -15.38 5.62 -5.83
CA THR A 41 -16.79 5.23 -5.78
C THR A 41 -16.95 3.74 -6.08
N ASP A 42 -18.06 3.16 -5.65
CA ASP A 42 -18.38 1.76 -5.94
C ASP A 42 -18.43 1.47 -7.45
N ALA A 43 -18.89 2.43 -8.23
CA ALA A 43 -18.94 2.32 -9.70
C ALA A 43 -17.53 2.23 -10.29
N ILE A 44 -16.60 3.04 -9.80
CA ILE A 44 -15.19 3.01 -10.21
C ILE A 44 -14.57 1.68 -9.79
N ARG A 45 -14.75 1.26 -8.54
CA ARG A 45 -14.23 -0.02 -8.02
C ARG A 45 -14.72 -1.20 -8.87
N LYS A 46 -16.01 -1.29 -9.15
CA LYS A 46 -16.60 -2.33 -10.03
C LYS A 46 -16.01 -2.29 -11.43
N THR A 47 -15.86 -1.11 -12.01
CA THR A 47 -15.28 -0.93 -13.35
C THR A 47 -13.85 -1.46 -13.41
N TYR A 48 -13.01 -1.13 -12.41
CA TYR A 48 -11.61 -1.56 -12.39
C TYR A 48 -11.46 -3.04 -12.03
N PHE A 49 -12.30 -3.55 -11.14
CA PHE A 49 -12.40 -4.99 -10.88
C PHE A 49 -12.66 -5.76 -12.17
N SER A 50 -13.71 -5.41 -12.91
CA SER A 50 -14.04 -6.08 -14.19
C SER A 50 -12.91 -5.97 -15.23
N LYS A 51 -12.25 -4.79 -15.33
CA LYS A 51 -11.09 -4.62 -16.23
C LYS A 51 -9.94 -5.55 -15.87
N ILE A 52 -9.64 -5.74 -14.59
CA ILE A 52 -8.55 -6.62 -14.13
C ILE A 52 -8.91 -8.07 -14.39
N ILE A 53 -10.11 -8.51 -14.01
CA ILE A 53 -10.56 -9.90 -14.24
C ILE A 53 -10.50 -10.24 -15.72
N LYS A 54 -11.06 -9.41 -16.61
CA LYS A 54 -11.00 -9.63 -18.06
C LYS A 54 -9.58 -9.67 -18.62
N ARG A 55 -8.65 -8.94 -18.04
CA ARG A 55 -7.24 -9.03 -18.43
C ARG A 55 -6.59 -10.31 -17.92
N MET A 56 -6.91 -10.72 -16.69
CA MET A 56 -6.41 -11.96 -16.12
C MET A 56 -6.91 -13.18 -16.90
N GLU A 57 -8.20 -13.21 -17.29
CA GLU A 57 -8.78 -14.24 -18.14
C GLU A 57 -8.04 -14.39 -19.45
N ARG A 58 -7.67 -13.27 -20.09
CA ARG A 58 -6.86 -13.30 -21.33
C ARG A 58 -5.46 -13.86 -21.14
N TYR A 59 -4.83 -13.62 -19.97
CA TYR A 59 -3.52 -14.18 -19.68
C TYR A 59 -3.58 -15.67 -19.32
N CYS A 60 -4.63 -16.11 -18.62
CA CYS A 60 -4.81 -17.49 -18.21
C CYS A 60 -5.45 -18.36 -19.32
N GLY A 61 -6.08 -17.75 -20.32
CA GLY A 61 -6.86 -18.47 -21.34
C GLY A 61 -8.12 -19.14 -20.80
N GLN A 62 -8.63 -18.70 -19.65
CA GLN A 62 -9.76 -19.30 -18.95
C GLN A 62 -10.68 -18.22 -18.38
N GLU A 63 -11.98 -18.53 -18.31
CA GLU A 63 -12.94 -17.66 -17.61
C GLU A 63 -12.74 -17.79 -16.10
N ILE A 64 -12.58 -16.67 -15.42
CA ILE A 64 -12.40 -16.58 -13.98
C ILE A 64 -13.64 -16.01 -13.29
N GLU A 65 -14.28 -15.01 -13.91
CA GLU A 65 -15.36 -14.23 -13.31
C GLU A 65 -16.49 -15.11 -12.76
N LYS A 66 -16.88 -16.16 -13.48
CA LYS A 66 -17.94 -17.07 -13.07
C LYS A 66 -17.63 -17.95 -11.85
N TYR A 67 -16.35 -18.06 -11.47
CA TYR A 67 -15.91 -18.82 -10.30
C TYR A 67 -15.63 -17.95 -9.08
N ILE A 68 -15.83 -16.63 -9.17
CA ILE A 68 -15.61 -15.72 -8.06
C ILE A 68 -16.77 -15.82 -7.08
N GLU A 69 -16.50 -16.37 -5.90
CA GLU A 69 -17.51 -16.49 -4.83
C GLU A 69 -17.53 -15.26 -3.92
N TYR A 70 -16.38 -14.60 -3.76
CA TYR A 70 -16.24 -13.42 -2.92
C TYR A 70 -15.22 -12.46 -3.51
N ASN A 71 -15.49 -11.16 -3.42
CA ASN A 71 -14.51 -10.13 -3.72
C ASN A 71 -14.61 -8.98 -2.72
N ARG A 72 -13.47 -8.39 -2.39
CA ARG A 72 -13.35 -7.18 -1.59
C ARG A 72 -12.36 -6.24 -2.24
N SER A 73 -12.74 -5.00 -2.40
CA SER A 73 -11.82 -3.94 -2.79
C SER A 73 -11.44 -3.10 -1.57
N TYR A 74 -10.20 -2.64 -1.53
CA TYR A 74 -9.68 -1.71 -0.55
C TYR A 74 -8.99 -0.56 -1.29
N CYS A 75 -9.45 0.67 -1.08
CA CYS A 75 -9.04 1.80 -1.90
C CYS A 75 -8.91 3.08 -1.06
N ILE A 76 -8.86 4.24 -1.70
CA ILE A 76 -8.56 5.55 -1.12
C ILE A 76 -9.41 5.86 0.12
N ASN A 77 -10.74 5.69 0.03
CA ASN A 77 -11.64 5.97 1.15
C ASN A 77 -11.41 5.03 2.33
N ASP A 78 -11.02 3.78 2.07
CA ASP A 78 -10.70 2.82 3.14
C ASP A 78 -9.41 3.23 3.85
N PHE A 79 -8.37 3.65 3.13
CA PHE A 79 -7.14 4.16 3.73
C PHE A 79 -7.35 5.43 4.53
N ILE A 80 -8.24 6.34 4.10
CA ILE A 80 -8.61 7.53 4.87
C ILE A 80 -9.31 7.12 6.17
N LYS A 81 -10.29 6.24 6.06
CA LYS A 81 -11.12 5.81 7.18
C LYS A 81 -10.34 5.05 8.25
N ASP A 82 -9.55 4.06 7.82
CA ASP A 82 -8.94 3.11 8.74
C ASP A 82 -7.57 3.57 9.27
N TYR A 83 -6.87 4.44 8.52
CA TYR A 83 -5.51 4.89 8.86
C TYR A 83 -5.34 6.40 8.97
N ASN A 84 -6.41 7.19 8.84
CA ASN A 84 -6.32 8.66 8.78
C ASN A 84 -5.32 9.13 7.70
N SER A 85 -5.21 8.38 6.62
CA SER A 85 -4.18 8.55 5.63
C SER A 85 -4.44 9.81 4.78
N TYR A 86 -3.45 10.69 4.65
CA TYR A 86 -3.56 11.90 3.84
C TYR A 86 -3.92 11.55 2.40
N LYS A 87 -5.11 11.98 1.95
CA LYS A 87 -5.66 11.69 0.60
C LYS A 87 -5.71 10.19 0.25
N GLY A 88 -5.81 9.30 1.24
CA GLY A 88 -5.83 7.86 1.02
C GLY A 88 -4.51 7.26 0.54
N ASN A 89 -3.42 7.87 0.92
CA ASN A 89 -2.07 7.40 0.60
C ASN A 89 -1.75 6.10 1.34
N ALA A 90 -1.31 5.07 0.62
CA ALA A 90 -0.95 3.77 1.19
C ALA A 90 0.55 3.63 1.49
N TYR A 91 1.43 4.31 0.72
CA TYR A 91 2.88 4.06 0.74
C TYR A 91 3.73 5.26 1.17
N GLY A 92 3.13 6.32 1.67
CA GLY A 92 3.87 7.51 2.08
C GLY A 92 4.13 8.48 0.93
N LEU A 93 5.29 9.09 0.91
CA LEU A 93 5.65 10.09 -0.10
C LEU A 93 5.83 9.45 -1.49
N ALA A 94 5.50 10.19 -2.53
CA ALA A 94 5.87 9.82 -3.89
C ALA A 94 7.41 9.79 -4.00
N ASN A 95 7.96 8.76 -4.64
CA ASN A 95 9.41 8.64 -4.83
C ASN A 95 9.91 9.52 -5.99
N THR A 96 9.57 10.80 -5.96
CA THR A 96 10.14 11.82 -6.86
C THR A 96 11.54 12.19 -6.38
N LEU A 97 12.34 12.81 -7.24
CA LEU A 97 13.70 13.25 -6.88
C LEU A 97 13.72 14.14 -5.64
N SER A 98 12.68 14.99 -5.46
CA SER A 98 12.56 15.89 -4.30
C SER A 98 12.02 15.22 -3.01
N GLN A 99 11.58 13.98 -3.09
CA GLN A 99 10.95 13.25 -1.97
C GLN A 99 11.60 11.89 -1.70
N THR A 100 12.82 11.69 -2.18
CA THR A 100 13.54 10.41 -2.01
C THR A 100 14.85 10.60 -1.24
N ALA A 101 15.40 9.50 -0.75
CA ALA A 101 16.69 9.44 -0.04
C ALA A 101 16.84 10.54 1.03
N ASN A 102 17.85 11.37 0.92
CA ASN A 102 18.16 12.43 1.88
C ASN A 102 17.16 13.62 1.89
N LEU A 103 16.27 13.69 0.90
CA LEU A 103 15.23 14.70 0.78
C LEU A 103 13.92 14.30 1.47
N LYS A 104 13.84 13.10 2.01
CA LYS A 104 12.71 12.69 2.88
C LYS A 104 12.68 13.52 4.17
N PRO A 105 11.51 13.66 4.80
CA PRO A 105 11.40 14.26 6.13
C PRO A 105 12.37 13.60 7.11
N LYS A 106 13.09 14.42 7.88
CA LYS A 106 14.02 13.95 8.90
C LYS A 106 13.28 13.32 10.08
N ILE A 107 13.94 12.44 10.80
CA ILE A 107 13.42 11.81 12.02
C ILE A 107 13.22 12.77 13.18
N VAL A 108 13.89 13.93 13.17
CA VAL A 108 13.78 14.97 14.20
C VAL A 108 13.01 16.16 13.66
N ASN A 109 12.05 16.67 14.41
CA ASN A 109 11.35 17.90 14.08
C ASN A 109 12.32 19.11 14.22
N LYS A 110 12.19 20.09 13.33
CA LYS A 110 13.08 21.27 13.32
C LYS A 110 12.66 22.35 14.32
N HIS A 111 11.42 22.33 14.77
CA HIS A 111 10.82 23.41 15.57
C HIS A 111 10.39 22.94 16.96
N ILE A 112 10.36 21.63 17.22
CA ILE A 112 9.95 21.04 18.48
C ILE A 112 11.01 20.01 18.87
N ASP A 113 11.79 20.31 19.90
CA ASP A 113 12.99 19.55 20.26
C ASP A 113 12.72 18.10 20.68
N ASN A 114 11.54 17.81 21.22
CA ASN A 114 11.15 16.48 21.71
C ASN A 114 10.15 15.76 20.81
N LEU A 115 10.00 16.19 19.56
CA LEU A 115 9.12 15.55 18.57
C LEU A 115 9.94 14.80 17.52
N PHE A 116 9.69 13.51 17.42
CA PHE A 116 10.38 12.61 16.51
C PHE A 116 9.39 11.92 15.57
N TYR A 117 9.86 11.51 14.39
CA TYR A 117 9.08 10.83 13.39
C TYR A 117 9.66 9.46 13.08
N ALA A 118 8.81 8.44 13.03
CA ALA A 118 9.14 7.10 12.58
C ALA A 118 8.12 6.59 11.57
N GLY A 119 8.49 5.57 10.80
CA GLY A 119 7.58 4.92 9.85
C GLY A 119 7.79 5.32 8.39
N GLN A 120 6.78 5.07 7.58
CA GLN A 120 6.90 5.13 6.11
C GLN A 120 7.10 6.53 5.50
N LEU A 121 6.77 7.59 6.23
CA LEU A 121 6.87 8.97 5.72
C LEU A 121 8.25 9.60 5.93
N THR A 122 9.11 8.95 6.69
CA THR A 122 10.49 9.39 6.95
C THR A 122 11.50 8.38 6.39
N VAL A 123 12.77 8.52 6.74
CA VAL A 123 13.84 7.59 6.33
C VAL A 123 13.78 6.29 7.14
N PRO A 124 14.06 5.12 6.53
CA PRO A 124 14.47 4.92 5.13
C PRO A 124 13.33 4.94 4.12
N GLY A 125 12.05 4.82 4.50
CA GLY A 125 10.91 4.95 3.62
C GLY A 125 9.81 3.91 3.82
N PRO A 126 8.97 3.66 2.79
CA PRO A 126 7.80 2.79 2.90
C PRO A 126 8.18 1.30 2.92
N GLY A 127 7.27 0.53 3.52
CA GLY A 127 7.38 -0.92 3.67
C GLY A 127 7.57 -1.36 5.13
N VAL A 128 7.23 -2.61 5.45
CA VAL A 128 7.31 -3.13 6.83
C VAL A 128 8.75 -3.11 7.37
N PRO A 129 9.75 -3.70 6.68
CA PRO A 129 11.12 -3.65 7.18
C PRO A 129 11.68 -2.22 7.32
N PRO A 130 11.55 -1.32 6.34
CA PRO A 130 11.97 0.07 6.48
C PRO A 130 11.30 0.81 7.64
N SER A 131 10.01 0.57 7.89
CA SER A 131 9.30 1.20 9.00
C SER A 131 9.82 0.73 10.36
N ILE A 132 10.14 -0.55 10.52
CA ILE A 132 10.77 -1.10 11.74
C ILE A 132 12.17 -0.51 11.93
N ILE A 133 12.97 -0.43 10.87
CA ILE A 133 14.31 0.19 10.90
C ILE A 133 14.19 1.66 11.34
N SER A 134 13.23 2.39 10.77
CA SER A 134 12.96 3.79 11.15
C SER A 134 12.67 3.92 12.65
N GLY A 135 11.83 3.05 13.21
CA GLY A 135 11.53 3.01 14.64
C GLY A 135 12.77 2.77 15.50
N ASN A 136 13.60 1.80 15.10
CA ASN A 136 14.86 1.50 15.82
C ASN A 136 15.85 2.67 15.80
N VAL A 137 16.00 3.33 14.63
CA VAL A 137 16.87 4.52 14.50
C VAL A 137 16.40 5.64 15.43
N VAL A 138 15.09 5.92 15.46
CA VAL A 138 14.53 6.94 16.36
C VAL A 138 14.71 6.57 17.83
N ALA A 139 14.46 5.32 18.21
CA ALA A 139 14.64 4.85 19.57
C ALA A 139 16.09 5.04 20.05
N ASN A 140 17.05 4.61 19.24
CA ASN A 140 18.48 4.78 19.54
C ASN A 140 18.87 6.26 19.65
N TYR A 141 18.32 7.11 18.78
CA TYR A 141 18.57 8.55 18.84
C TYR A 141 18.09 9.15 20.18
N VAL A 142 16.86 8.82 20.58
CA VAL A 142 16.27 9.30 21.86
C VAL A 142 17.05 8.80 23.07
N MET A 143 17.43 7.53 23.09
CA MET A 143 18.22 6.95 24.18
C MET A 143 19.59 7.63 24.34
N ASN A 144 20.27 7.87 23.22
CA ASN A 144 21.58 8.54 23.24
C ASN A 144 21.50 10.02 23.64
N GLN A 145 20.37 10.70 23.47
CA GLN A 145 20.18 12.06 24.00
C GLN A 145 19.98 12.10 25.50
N ARG A 146 19.36 11.07 26.09
CA ARG A 146 19.16 10.99 27.58
C ARG A 146 20.42 10.63 28.35
N SER A 147 21.45 10.15 27.66
CA SER A 147 22.73 9.74 28.25
C SER A 147 23.76 10.87 28.28
N LYS A 148 23.41 12.05 27.77
CA LYS A 148 24.20 13.29 27.83
C LYS A 148 23.60 14.27 28.83
#